data_add8846ccc1f81ae6bd48597411591eb
#
_entry.id   add8846ccc1f81ae6bd48597411591eb
#
_cell.length_a   1.000
_cell.length_b   1.000
_cell.length_c   1.000
_cell.angle_alpha   90.00
_cell.angle_beta   90.00
_cell.angle_gamma   90.00
#
_symmetry.space_group_name_H-M   'P 1'
#
loop_
_entity.id
_entity.type
_entity.pdbx_description
1 polymer ?
#
loop_
_entity_poly.entity_id
_entity_poly.type
_entity_poly.pdbx_seq_one_letter_code
_entity_poly.pdbx_strand_id
1 'polypeptide(L)'
;VSKDTFIRGAMILTIAGIIVKIIGAVNRILLSRLLGGEGIGLYQMAYPIYLLALSISSAGLPVAISIMVAEKNAIRDYIGAQRVFRISSLALTVTGFVFSLLLYAGAHWLVDTGLVRDPRAYWALVALSPAIFIVTIVSCLRGYFQGLQEMKPTAISQILEQLFRVVTMIAFAVLLLPYGLEYAAAGATFGAFPGALIALVALGIFYYRDRHERRRMLADQDTTLPRESLKTILKRLLVL
;
A
#
# COMPACT_ATOMS: atom_id res chain seq x y z
N VAL A 1 4.29 -8.74 -26.36
CA VAL A 1 4.89 -7.62 -25.61
C VAL A 1 6.34 -7.51 -26.01
N SER A 2 6.77 -6.30 -26.47
CA SER A 2 8.15 -6.15 -26.86
C SER A 2 9.06 -6.12 -25.61
N LYS A 3 10.24 -6.73 -25.73
CA LYS A 3 11.29 -6.74 -24.69
C LYS A 3 11.60 -5.30 -24.20
N ASP A 4 11.50 -4.33 -25.11
CA ASP A 4 11.76 -2.91 -24.83
C ASP A 4 10.71 -2.28 -23.90
N THR A 5 9.44 -2.65 -24.02
CA THR A 5 8.37 -2.15 -23.12
C THR A 5 8.57 -2.64 -21.69
N PHE A 6 8.95 -3.91 -21.53
CA PHE A 6 9.25 -4.48 -20.20
C PHE A 6 10.46 -3.80 -19.55
N ILE A 7 11.56 -3.63 -20.30
CA ILE A 7 12.78 -2.97 -19.79
C ILE A 7 12.50 -1.53 -19.37
N ARG A 8 11.77 -0.77 -20.20
CA ARG A 8 11.35 0.61 -19.85
C ARG A 8 10.50 0.64 -18.56
N GLY A 9 9.57 -0.29 -18.44
CA GLY A 9 8.75 -0.41 -17.23
C GLY A 9 9.58 -0.70 -15.97
N ALA A 10 10.50 -1.64 -16.06
CA ALA A 10 11.41 -1.97 -14.96
C ALA A 10 12.29 -0.78 -14.56
N MET A 11 12.84 -0.05 -15.54
CA MET A 11 13.62 1.17 -15.27
C MET A 11 12.80 2.24 -14.56
N ILE A 12 11.55 2.48 -14.98
CA ILE A 12 10.65 3.45 -14.33
C ILE A 12 10.45 3.11 -12.86
N LEU A 13 10.17 1.84 -12.53
CA LEU A 13 10.00 1.40 -11.15
C LEU A 13 11.28 1.48 -10.33
N THR A 14 12.42 1.15 -10.94
CA THR A 14 13.73 1.25 -10.28
C THR A 14 14.05 2.69 -9.93
N ILE A 15 13.90 3.62 -10.87
CA ILE A 15 14.13 5.06 -10.63
C ILE A 15 13.17 5.58 -9.55
N ALA A 16 11.89 5.24 -9.63
CA ALA A 16 10.93 5.63 -8.61
C ALA A 16 11.32 5.07 -7.23
N GLY A 17 11.75 3.82 -7.16
CA GLY A 17 12.23 3.19 -5.92
C GLY A 17 13.45 3.89 -5.32
N ILE A 18 14.41 4.31 -6.16
CA ILE A 18 15.57 5.09 -5.71
C ILE A 18 15.13 6.44 -5.14
N ILE A 19 14.27 7.17 -5.85
CA ILE A 19 13.72 8.45 -5.39
C ILE A 19 13.02 8.29 -4.04
N VAL A 20 12.16 7.27 -3.90
CA VAL A 20 11.43 6.98 -2.66
C VAL A 20 12.39 6.67 -1.51
N LYS A 21 13.47 5.92 -1.75
CA LYS A 21 14.49 5.62 -0.74
C LYS A 21 15.26 6.88 -0.30
N ILE A 22 15.61 7.76 -1.24
CA ILE A 22 16.28 9.03 -0.94
C ILE A 22 15.38 9.91 -0.07
N ILE A 23 14.11 10.09 -0.47
CA ILE A 23 13.13 10.86 0.30
C ILE A 23 12.95 10.25 1.70
N GLY A 24 12.87 8.92 1.80
CA GLY A 24 12.77 8.20 3.06
C GLY A 24 13.98 8.39 3.97
N ALA A 25 15.19 8.39 3.41
CA ALA A 25 16.42 8.65 4.18
C ALA A 25 16.45 10.09 4.73
N VAL A 26 16.11 11.07 3.90
CA VAL A 26 15.98 12.48 4.31
C VAL A 26 14.94 12.62 5.43
N ASN A 27 13.77 11.98 5.27
CA ASN A 27 12.74 11.99 6.30
C ASN A 27 13.24 11.44 7.64
N ARG A 28 13.98 10.33 7.62
CA ARG A 28 14.52 9.72 8.84
C ARG A 28 15.48 10.67 9.57
N ILE A 29 16.31 11.40 8.84
CA ILE A 29 17.23 12.41 9.40
C ILE A 29 16.43 13.56 10.02
N LEU A 30 15.44 14.10 9.30
CA LEU A 30 14.62 15.20 9.78
C LEU A 30 13.83 14.80 11.04
N LEU A 31 13.20 13.63 11.02
CA LEU A 31 12.42 13.13 12.14
C LEU A 31 13.29 12.86 13.38
N SER A 32 14.51 12.33 13.18
CA SER A 32 15.47 12.11 14.24
C SER A 32 15.91 13.42 14.92
N ARG A 33 16.09 14.48 14.13
CA ARG A 33 16.42 15.81 14.67
C ARG A 33 15.25 16.47 15.41
N LEU A 34 14.02 16.20 14.95
CA LEU A 34 12.82 16.78 15.51
C LEU A 34 12.40 16.10 16.82
N LEU A 35 12.39 14.76 16.84
CA LEU A 35 11.89 13.96 17.96
C LEU A 35 13.00 13.56 18.96
N GLY A 36 14.28 13.72 18.56
CA GLY A 36 15.41 13.22 19.36
C GLY A 36 15.47 11.69 19.41
N GLY A 37 16.40 11.15 20.21
CA GLY A 37 16.60 9.71 20.34
C GLY A 37 15.41 8.98 20.97
N GLU A 38 14.77 9.59 21.94
CA GLU A 38 13.64 9.02 22.67
C GLU A 38 12.39 8.93 21.79
N GLY A 39 12.01 10.00 21.09
CA GLY A 39 10.84 10.00 20.21
C GLY A 39 11.01 9.11 19.00
N ILE A 40 12.21 9.02 18.43
CA ILE A 40 12.53 8.03 17.39
C ILE A 40 12.42 6.60 17.94
N GLY A 41 12.77 6.38 19.20
CA GLY A 41 12.58 5.09 19.89
C GLY A 41 11.10 4.66 19.89
N LEU A 42 10.19 5.56 20.28
CA LEU A 42 8.74 5.31 20.25
C LEU A 42 8.22 4.99 18.85
N TYR A 43 8.64 5.77 17.86
CA TYR A 43 8.33 5.51 16.45
C TYR A 43 8.81 4.12 16.01
N GLN A 44 10.06 3.76 16.35
CA GLN A 44 10.66 2.49 15.91
C GLN A 44 10.10 1.27 16.64
N MET A 45 9.50 1.41 17.81
CA MET A 45 8.81 0.31 18.49
C MET A 45 7.50 -0.06 17.78
N ALA A 46 6.77 0.93 17.26
CA ALA A 46 5.50 0.70 16.57
C ALA A 46 5.67 0.24 15.11
N TYR A 47 6.68 0.74 14.42
CA TYR A 47 6.84 0.55 12.97
C TYR A 47 7.06 -0.90 12.52
N PRO A 48 7.87 -1.75 13.20
CA PRO A 48 8.01 -3.16 12.84
C PRO A 48 6.72 -3.96 12.98
N ILE A 49 5.91 -3.66 13.99
CA ILE A 49 4.61 -4.32 14.22
C ILE A 49 3.65 -3.97 13.08
N TYR A 50 3.62 -2.70 12.69
CA TYR A 50 2.87 -2.26 11.52
C TYR A 50 3.33 -2.98 10.23
N LEU A 51 4.64 -3.08 9.99
CA LEU A 51 5.17 -3.77 8.81
C LEU A 51 4.81 -5.26 8.82
N LEU A 52 4.85 -5.92 9.98
CA LEU A 52 4.44 -7.31 10.12
C LEU A 52 2.95 -7.48 9.82
N ALA A 53 2.10 -6.65 10.41
CA ALA A 53 0.67 -6.66 10.14
C ALA A 53 0.36 -6.41 8.66
N LEU A 54 1.05 -5.47 8.02
CA LEU A 54 0.92 -5.17 6.60
C LEU A 54 1.40 -6.33 5.73
N SER A 55 2.53 -6.98 6.07
CA SER A 55 3.05 -8.13 5.34
C SER A 55 2.09 -9.31 5.37
N ILE A 56 1.47 -9.59 6.51
CA ILE A 56 0.48 -10.67 6.63
C ILE A 56 -0.82 -10.28 5.91
N SER A 57 -1.28 -9.03 6.08
CA SER A 57 -2.50 -8.53 5.44
C SER A 57 -2.45 -8.61 3.91
N SER A 58 -1.29 -8.35 3.32
CA SER A 58 -1.10 -8.39 1.87
C SER A 58 -0.57 -9.74 1.35
N ALA A 59 0.19 -10.49 2.18
CA ALA A 59 0.66 -11.88 1.98
C ALA A 59 1.06 -12.25 0.53
N GLY A 60 1.79 -11.37 -0.17
CA GLY A 60 2.18 -11.62 -1.57
C GLY A 60 1.07 -11.41 -2.61
N LEU A 61 -0.16 -11.13 -2.19
CA LEU A 61 -1.32 -10.95 -3.07
C LEU A 61 -1.10 -9.94 -4.21
N PRO A 62 -0.39 -8.80 -4.05
CA PRO A 62 -0.12 -7.88 -5.15
C PRO A 62 0.67 -8.53 -6.29
N VAL A 63 1.60 -9.44 -5.98
CA VAL A 63 2.37 -10.20 -6.97
C VAL A 63 1.47 -11.20 -7.68
N ALA A 64 0.66 -11.97 -6.93
CA ALA A 64 -0.30 -12.91 -7.49
C ALA A 64 -1.32 -12.20 -8.41
N ILE A 65 -1.83 -11.03 -8.01
CA ILE A 65 -2.70 -10.19 -8.84
C ILE A 65 -2.00 -9.80 -10.14
N SER A 66 -0.75 -9.35 -10.05
CA SER A 66 0.03 -8.95 -11.22
C SER A 66 0.20 -10.10 -12.21
N ILE A 67 0.52 -11.30 -11.73
CA ILE A 67 0.66 -12.51 -12.57
C ILE A 67 -0.67 -12.87 -13.24
N MET A 68 -1.75 -12.98 -12.45
CA MET A 68 -3.07 -13.37 -12.97
C MET A 68 -3.64 -12.35 -13.97
N VAL A 69 -3.45 -11.05 -13.70
CA VAL A 69 -3.86 -9.98 -14.62
C VAL A 69 -3.01 -10.01 -15.89
N ALA A 70 -1.69 -10.26 -15.81
CA ALA A 70 -0.82 -10.39 -16.96
C ALA A 70 -1.20 -11.60 -17.84
N GLU A 71 -1.51 -12.74 -17.24
CA GLU A 71 -2.00 -13.92 -17.97
C GLU A 71 -3.28 -13.60 -18.76
N LYS A 72 -4.26 -12.96 -18.11
CA LYS A 72 -5.52 -12.58 -18.76
C LYS A 72 -5.30 -11.54 -19.86
N ASN A 73 -4.43 -10.57 -19.61
CA ASN A 73 -4.09 -9.55 -20.61
C ASN A 73 -3.38 -10.13 -21.85
N ALA A 74 -2.54 -11.16 -21.65
CA ALA A 74 -1.81 -11.84 -22.75
C ALA A 74 -2.74 -12.52 -23.75
N ILE A 75 -3.86 -13.08 -23.27
CA ILE A 75 -4.90 -13.72 -24.11
C ILE A 75 -6.04 -12.75 -24.49
N ARG A 76 -5.86 -11.46 -24.23
CA ARG A 76 -6.85 -10.38 -24.46
C ARG A 76 -8.18 -10.58 -23.72
N ASP A 77 -8.18 -11.33 -22.60
CA ASP A 77 -9.33 -11.51 -21.70
C ASP A 77 -9.41 -10.32 -20.72
N TYR A 78 -9.81 -9.15 -21.21
CA TYR A 78 -9.94 -7.94 -20.41
C TYR A 78 -11.04 -8.03 -19.34
N ILE A 79 -12.12 -8.77 -19.64
CA ILE A 79 -13.20 -9.03 -18.68
C ILE A 79 -12.68 -9.90 -17.53
N GLY A 80 -11.91 -10.94 -17.83
CA GLY A 80 -11.25 -11.80 -16.84
C GLY A 80 -10.26 -11.02 -15.97
N ALA A 81 -9.44 -10.15 -16.57
CA ALA A 81 -8.52 -9.29 -15.84
C ALA A 81 -9.24 -8.35 -14.86
N GLN A 82 -10.34 -7.73 -15.27
CA GLN A 82 -11.16 -6.90 -14.37
C GLN A 82 -11.84 -7.74 -13.27
N ARG A 83 -12.23 -8.96 -13.57
CA ARG A 83 -12.83 -9.86 -12.58
C ARG A 83 -11.81 -10.27 -11.52
N VAL A 84 -10.60 -10.63 -11.92
CA VAL A 84 -9.47 -10.87 -11.00
C VAL A 84 -9.28 -9.66 -10.09
N PHE A 85 -9.15 -8.47 -10.67
CA PHE A 85 -8.98 -7.24 -9.89
C PHE A 85 -10.10 -7.00 -8.88
N ARG A 86 -11.38 -7.13 -9.27
CA ARG A 86 -12.52 -6.91 -8.36
C ARG A 86 -12.53 -7.90 -7.18
N ILE A 87 -12.29 -9.19 -7.47
CA ILE A 87 -12.27 -10.22 -6.43
C ILE A 87 -11.11 -10.00 -5.48
N SER A 88 -9.91 -9.72 -6.02
CA SER A 88 -8.72 -9.43 -5.23
C SER A 88 -8.86 -8.15 -4.42
N SER A 89 -9.48 -7.10 -4.99
CA SER A 89 -9.75 -5.85 -4.29
C SER A 89 -10.68 -6.06 -3.10
N LEU A 90 -11.75 -6.87 -3.27
CA LEU A 90 -12.62 -7.21 -2.17
C LEU A 90 -11.89 -8.00 -1.07
N ALA A 91 -11.11 -9.01 -1.45
CA ALA A 91 -10.33 -9.82 -0.52
C ALA A 91 -9.35 -8.95 0.29
N LEU A 92 -8.56 -8.09 -0.41
CA LEU A 92 -7.60 -7.20 0.22
C LEU A 92 -8.25 -6.08 1.05
N THR A 93 -9.44 -5.62 0.66
CA THR A 93 -10.22 -4.68 1.48
C THR A 93 -10.63 -5.34 2.81
N VAL A 94 -11.11 -6.58 2.76
CA VAL A 94 -11.51 -7.32 3.97
C VAL A 94 -10.29 -7.62 4.85
N THR A 95 -9.20 -8.16 4.29
CA THR A 95 -7.99 -8.46 5.08
C THR A 95 -7.36 -7.18 5.63
N GLY A 96 -7.24 -6.12 4.83
CA GLY A 96 -6.73 -4.82 5.29
C GLY A 96 -7.56 -4.23 6.42
N PHE A 97 -8.89 -4.31 6.34
CA PHE A 97 -9.78 -3.86 7.40
C PHE A 97 -9.61 -4.68 8.67
N VAL A 98 -9.58 -6.01 8.55
CA VAL A 98 -9.38 -6.92 9.70
C VAL A 98 -8.05 -6.64 10.39
N PHE A 99 -6.94 -6.56 9.64
CA PHE A 99 -5.62 -6.29 10.24
C PHE A 99 -5.48 -4.86 10.79
N SER A 100 -6.13 -3.88 10.19
CA SER A 100 -6.24 -2.53 10.73
C SER A 100 -6.96 -2.54 12.08
N LEU A 101 -8.09 -3.23 12.17
CA LEU A 101 -8.87 -3.37 13.40
C LEU A 101 -8.12 -4.19 14.47
N LEU A 102 -7.45 -5.27 14.06
CA LEU A 102 -6.63 -6.09 14.96
C LEU A 102 -5.48 -5.29 15.57
N LEU A 103 -4.79 -4.45 14.77
CA LEU A 103 -3.74 -3.60 15.32
C LEU A 103 -4.32 -2.53 16.24
N TYR A 104 -5.44 -1.91 15.88
CA TYR A 104 -6.12 -0.91 16.72
C TYR A 104 -6.56 -1.50 18.06
N ALA A 105 -7.31 -2.59 18.04
CA ALA A 105 -7.83 -3.22 19.23
C ALA A 105 -6.74 -3.94 20.04
N GLY A 106 -5.73 -4.50 19.36
CA GLY A 106 -4.61 -5.20 19.99
C GLY A 106 -3.50 -4.29 20.52
N ALA A 107 -3.51 -2.98 20.20
CA ALA A 107 -2.46 -2.06 20.61
C ALA A 107 -2.26 -2.03 22.14
N HIS A 108 -3.34 -2.07 22.91
CA HIS A 108 -3.28 -2.11 24.36
C HIS A 108 -2.66 -3.42 24.86
N TRP A 109 -3.11 -4.54 24.34
CA TRP A 109 -2.57 -5.87 24.69
C TRP A 109 -1.07 -6.00 24.34
N LEU A 110 -0.61 -5.44 23.22
CA LEU A 110 0.81 -5.43 22.84
C LEU A 110 1.68 -4.68 23.84
N VAL A 111 1.15 -3.63 24.44
CA VAL A 111 1.83 -2.85 25.48
C VAL A 111 1.79 -3.60 26.82
N ASP A 112 0.63 -4.09 27.23
CA ASP A 112 0.45 -4.76 28.53
C ASP A 112 1.26 -6.05 28.65
N THR A 113 1.43 -6.78 27.54
CA THR A 113 2.25 -8.01 27.51
C THR A 113 3.76 -7.74 27.46
N GLY A 114 4.18 -6.47 27.36
CA GLY A 114 5.60 -6.09 27.28
C GLY A 114 6.26 -6.37 25.92
N LEU A 115 5.50 -6.75 24.90
CA LEU A 115 5.99 -6.85 23.53
C LEU A 115 6.45 -5.48 23.01
N VAL A 116 5.76 -4.44 23.43
CA VAL A 116 6.18 -3.04 23.26
C VAL A 116 6.67 -2.55 24.62
N ARG A 117 7.98 -2.31 24.73
CA ARG A 117 8.65 -2.05 26.01
C ARG A 117 8.23 -0.73 26.66
N ASP A 118 7.91 0.29 25.86
CA ASP A 118 7.51 1.61 26.35
C ASP A 118 6.00 1.83 26.11
N PRO A 119 5.19 1.97 27.20
CA PRO A 119 3.75 2.18 27.09
C PRO A 119 3.36 3.42 26.24
N ARG A 120 4.21 4.41 26.16
CA ARG A 120 3.98 5.62 25.35
C ARG A 120 3.90 5.34 23.85
N ALA A 121 4.46 4.21 23.37
CA ALA A 121 4.34 3.78 21.99
C ALA A 121 2.92 3.31 21.61
N TYR A 122 2.00 3.16 22.57
CA TYR A 122 0.58 2.86 22.32
C TYR A 122 -0.04 3.78 21.28
N TRP A 123 0.14 5.10 21.45
CA TRP A 123 -0.44 6.08 20.53
C TRP A 123 0.13 5.99 19.11
N ALA A 124 1.41 5.62 18.99
CA ALA A 124 2.04 5.39 17.69
C ALA A 124 1.45 4.15 16.97
N LEU A 125 1.13 3.06 17.72
CA LEU A 125 0.46 1.88 17.16
C LEU A 125 -0.96 2.20 16.69
N VAL A 126 -1.73 2.89 17.52
CA VAL A 126 -3.09 3.31 17.18
C VAL A 126 -3.11 4.19 15.94
N ALA A 127 -2.16 5.14 15.85
CA ALA A 127 -2.04 6.07 14.72
C ALA A 127 -1.66 5.36 13.41
N LEU A 128 -0.93 4.23 13.46
CA LEU A 128 -0.57 3.43 12.28
C LEU A 128 -1.70 2.52 11.79
N SER A 129 -2.63 2.15 12.66
CA SER A 129 -3.65 1.15 12.33
C SER A 129 -4.46 1.48 11.07
N PRO A 130 -4.99 2.72 10.83
CA PRO A 130 -5.78 3.01 9.65
C PRO A 130 -4.95 2.99 8.36
N ALA A 131 -3.62 3.18 8.45
CA ALA A 131 -2.75 3.12 7.30
C ALA A 131 -2.70 1.72 6.68
N ILE A 132 -2.81 0.63 7.48
CA ILE A 132 -2.82 -0.75 6.98
C ILE A 132 -3.95 -0.93 5.96
N PHE A 133 -5.15 -0.47 6.30
CA PHE A 133 -6.32 -0.59 5.43
C PHE A 133 -6.09 0.08 4.08
N ILE A 134 -5.64 1.32 4.07
CA ILE A 134 -5.44 2.07 2.83
C ILE A 134 -4.27 1.51 2.01
N VAL A 135 -3.13 1.20 2.65
CA VAL A 135 -1.95 0.65 1.97
C VAL A 135 -2.26 -0.70 1.32
N THR A 136 -3.10 -1.54 1.95
CA THR A 136 -3.50 -2.83 1.38
C THR A 136 -4.32 -2.63 0.10
N ILE A 137 -5.23 -1.65 0.05
CA ILE A 137 -5.99 -1.32 -1.17
C ILE A 137 -5.07 -0.73 -2.25
N VAL A 138 -4.15 0.15 -1.87
CA VAL A 138 -3.14 0.73 -2.79
C VAL A 138 -2.29 -0.38 -3.43
N SER A 139 -1.89 -1.39 -2.66
CA SER A 139 -1.09 -2.50 -3.16
C SER A 139 -1.84 -3.37 -4.18
N CYS A 140 -3.16 -3.53 -4.02
CA CYS A 140 -4.03 -4.18 -5.01
C CYS A 140 -4.02 -3.46 -6.36
N LEU A 141 -4.23 -2.14 -6.33
CA LEU A 141 -4.20 -1.31 -7.54
C LEU A 141 -2.84 -1.33 -8.22
N ARG A 142 -1.75 -1.31 -7.45
CA ARG A 142 -0.39 -1.44 -7.98
C ARG A 142 -0.20 -2.79 -8.66
N GLY A 143 -0.63 -3.90 -8.03
CA GLY A 143 -0.59 -5.22 -8.64
C GLY A 143 -1.36 -5.29 -9.95
N TYR A 144 -2.53 -4.66 -10.02
CA TYR A 144 -3.33 -4.57 -11.24
C TYR A 144 -2.59 -3.84 -12.37
N PHE A 145 -2.07 -2.64 -12.12
CA PHE A 145 -1.34 -1.89 -13.14
C PHE A 145 -0.03 -2.58 -13.58
N GLN A 146 0.68 -3.22 -12.65
CA GLN A 146 1.86 -4.01 -12.98
C GLN A 146 1.51 -5.21 -13.86
N GLY A 147 0.38 -5.89 -13.61
CA GLY A 147 -0.13 -6.96 -14.45
C GLY A 147 -0.52 -6.50 -15.84
N LEU A 148 -0.99 -5.27 -15.98
CA LEU A 148 -1.24 -4.63 -17.26
C LEU A 148 0.05 -4.14 -17.95
N GLN A 149 1.19 -4.26 -17.29
CA GLN A 149 2.50 -3.72 -17.70
C GLN A 149 2.54 -2.18 -17.80
N GLU A 150 1.63 -1.52 -17.09
CA GLU A 150 1.59 -0.08 -16.95
C GLU A 150 2.29 0.35 -15.66
N MET A 151 3.60 0.56 -15.74
CA MET A 151 4.42 0.86 -14.57
C MET A 151 4.33 2.32 -14.10
N LYS A 152 3.92 3.24 -14.99
CA LYS A 152 3.83 4.68 -14.67
C LYS A 152 2.88 5.00 -13.51
N PRO A 153 1.63 4.48 -13.44
CA PRO A 153 0.73 4.73 -12.31
C PRO A 153 1.33 4.28 -10.99
N THR A 154 1.96 3.09 -10.98
CA THR A 154 2.63 2.56 -9.79
C THR A 154 3.77 3.47 -9.32
N ALA A 155 4.66 3.86 -10.24
CA ALA A 155 5.81 4.73 -9.93
C ALA A 155 5.37 6.10 -9.38
N ILE A 156 4.42 6.75 -10.05
CA ILE A 156 3.88 8.05 -9.62
C ILE A 156 3.23 7.94 -8.25
N SER A 157 2.42 6.90 -8.02
CA SER A 157 1.76 6.69 -6.73
C SER A 157 2.76 6.49 -5.59
N GLN A 158 3.89 5.80 -5.82
CA GLN A 158 4.93 5.59 -4.81
C GLN A 158 5.63 6.90 -4.45
N ILE A 159 5.97 7.72 -5.44
CA ILE A 159 6.62 9.01 -5.20
C ILE A 159 5.67 9.95 -4.46
N LEU A 160 4.41 10.08 -4.90
CA LEU A 160 3.41 10.91 -4.24
C LEU A 160 3.17 10.44 -2.80
N GLU A 161 2.99 9.13 -2.59
CA GLU A 161 2.84 8.55 -1.25
C GLU A 161 3.98 8.98 -0.33
N GLN A 162 5.22 8.82 -0.79
CA GLN A 162 6.38 9.11 0.02
C GLN A 162 6.53 10.61 0.30
N LEU A 163 6.30 11.47 -0.69
CA LEU A 163 6.34 12.92 -0.51
C LEU A 163 5.30 13.39 0.52
N PHE A 164 4.05 12.98 0.34
CA PHE A 164 2.98 13.37 1.25
C PHE A 164 3.15 12.75 2.64
N ARG A 165 3.64 11.53 2.73
CA ARG A 165 4.02 10.91 4.00
C ARG A 165 5.03 11.77 4.74
N VAL A 166 6.12 12.18 4.10
CA VAL A 166 7.16 13.00 4.75
C VAL A 166 6.61 14.34 5.22
N VAL A 167 5.86 15.03 4.37
CA VAL A 167 5.26 16.32 4.73
C VAL A 167 4.32 16.18 5.92
N THR A 168 3.43 15.21 5.89
CA THR A 168 2.44 15.01 6.96
C THR A 168 3.05 14.47 8.24
N MET A 169 4.06 13.59 8.16
CA MET A 169 4.82 13.11 9.31
C MET A 169 5.47 14.26 10.07
N ILE A 170 6.16 15.16 9.36
CA ILE A 170 6.81 16.32 9.97
C ILE A 170 5.76 17.30 10.50
N ALA A 171 4.73 17.59 9.73
CA ALA A 171 3.68 18.51 10.14
C ALA A 171 2.98 18.04 11.42
N PHE A 172 2.53 16.79 11.48
CA PHE A 172 1.88 16.26 12.68
C PHE A 172 2.84 16.10 13.86
N ALA A 173 4.10 15.72 13.62
CA ALA A 173 5.10 15.67 14.68
C ALA A 173 5.32 17.06 15.33
N VAL A 174 5.46 18.11 14.53
CA VAL A 174 5.62 19.48 15.02
C VAL A 174 4.37 19.97 15.74
N LEU A 175 3.19 19.74 15.18
CA LEU A 175 1.91 20.17 15.76
C LEU A 175 1.63 19.51 17.11
N LEU A 176 2.02 18.26 17.28
CA LEU A 176 1.73 17.49 18.49
C LEU A 176 2.87 17.51 19.51
N LEU A 177 4.05 18.01 19.15
CA LEU A 177 5.20 18.10 20.06
C LEU A 177 4.92 18.89 21.37
N PRO A 178 4.16 19.99 21.36
CA PRO A 178 3.82 20.70 22.60
C PRO A 178 2.97 19.89 23.59
N TYR A 179 2.27 18.86 23.11
CA TYR A 179 1.40 18.01 23.95
C TYR A 179 2.13 16.82 24.56
N GLY A 180 3.36 16.54 24.11
CA GLY A 180 4.19 15.45 24.60
C GLY A 180 4.86 14.68 23.47
N LEU A 181 5.97 14.02 23.81
CA LEU A 181 6.80 13.29 22.86
C LEU A 181 6.06 12.07 22.27
N GLU A 182 5.22 11.42 23.08
CA GLU A 182 4.37 10.30 22.64
C GLU A 182 3.35 10.71 21.57
N TYR A 183 2.74 11.88 21.71
CA TYR A 183 1.80 12.41 20.73
C TYR A 183 2.52 12.88 19.46
N ALA A 184 3.72 13.45 19.60
CA ALA A 184 4.55 13.80 18.46
C ALA A 184 4.97 12.55 17.65
N ALA A 185 5.37 11.47 18.35
CA ALA A 185 5.69 10.18 17.71
C ALA A 185 4.46 9.57 17.03
N ALA A 186 3.28 9.64 17.68
CA ALA A 186 2.02 9.21 17.10
C ALA A 186 1.64 10.02 15.85
N GLY A 187 1.82 11.34 15.89
CA GLY A 187 1.61 12.21 14.73
C GLY A 187 2.54 11.87 13.57
N ALA A 188 3.82 11.63 13.89
CA ALA A 188 4.77 11.16 12.89
C ALA A 188 4.30 9.84 12.24
N THR A 189 3.89 8.85 13.03
CA THR A 189 3.40 7.56 12.49
C THR A 189 2.11 7.72 11.71
N PHE A 190 1.18 8.59 12.16
CA PHE A 190 -0.07 8.87 11.45
C PHE A 190 0.15 9.42 10.04
N GLY A 191 1.27 10.10 9.77
CA GLY A 191 1.62 10.58 8.44
C GLY A 191 1.64 9.50 7.35
N ALA A 192 1.73 8.23 7.72
CA ALA A 192 1.60 7.11 6.77
C ALA A 192 0.20 7.03 6.14
N PHE A 193 -0.85 7.37 6.88
CA PHE A 193 -2.23 7.32 6.41
C PHE A 193 -2.53 8.34 5.31
N PRO A 194 -2.27 9.66 5.47
CA PRO A 194 -2.47 10.64 4.41
C PRO A 194 -1.61 10.36 3.16
N GLY A 195 -0.36 9.89 3.37
CA GLY A 195 0.50 9.48 2.25
C GLY A 195 -0.13 8.37 1.42
N ALA A 196 -0.62 7.31 2.07
CA ALA A 196 -1.31 6.20 1.41
C ALA A 196 -2.63 6.66 0.75
N LEU A 197 -3.36 7.57 1.38
CA LEU A 197 -4.62 8.11 0.83
C LEU A 197 -4.39 8.86 -0.49
N ILE A 198 -3.35 9.68 -0.56
CA ILE A 198 -2.97 10.37 -1.80
C ILE A 198 -2.57 9.38 -2.89
N ALA A 199 -1.82 8.33 -2.55
CA ALA A 199 -1.50 7.26 -3.50
C ALA A 199 -2.76 6.55 -4.01
N LEU A 200 -3.73 6.29 -3.12
CA LEU A 200 -5.02 5.68 -3.48
C LEU A 200 -5.81 6.58 -4.45
N VAL A 201 -5.88 7.87 -4.17
CA VAL A 201 -6.56 8.85 -5.04
C VAL A 201 -5.87 8.90 -6.40
N ALA A 202 -4.54 9.01 -6.46
CA ALA A 202 -3.79 9.04 -7.71
C ALA A 202 -4.03 7.77 -8.53
N LEU A 203 -3.92 6.59 -7.93
CA LEU A 203 -4.20 5.31 -8.61
C LEU A 203 -5.66 5.18 -9.04
N GLY A 204 -6.59 5.69 -8.24
CA GLY A 204 -8.02 5.75 -8.59
C GLY A 204 -8.26 6.59 -9.85
N ILE A 205 -7.62 7.76 -9.96
CA ILE A 205 -7.70 8.60 -11.16
C ILE A 205 -7.17 7.86 -12.39
N PHE A 206 -6.00 7.21 -12.27
CA PHE A 206 -5.45 6.40 -13.37
C PHE A 206 -6.40 5.25 -13.75
N TYR A 207 -6.97 4.55 -12.75
CA TYR A 207 -7.92 3.46 -12.99
C TYR A 207 -9.20 3.93 -13.71
N TYR A 208 -9.75 5.08 -13.33
CA TYR A 208 -10.93 5.65 -14.00
C TYR A 208 -10.64 6.03 -15.45
N ARG A 209 -9.48 6.64 -15.72
CA ARG A 209 -9.06 7.02 -17.08
C ARG A 209 -8.83 5.77 -17.95
N ASP A 210 -8.04 4.81 -17.45
CA ASP A 210 -7.79 3.55 -18.14
C ASP A 210 -9.09 2.78 -18.42
N ARG A 211 -10.00 2.72 -17.45
CA ARG A 211 -11.30 2.07 -17.62
C ARG A 211 -12.13 2.68 -18.72
N HIS A 212 -12.05 3.99 -18.93
CA HIS A 212 -12.79 4.67 -19.99
C HIS A 212 -12.26 4.30 -21.36
N GLU A 213 -10.94 4.25 -21.53
CA GLU A 213 -10.28 3.83 -22.77
C GLU A 213 -10.54 2.34 -23.06
N ARG A 214 -10.46 1.47 -22.05
CA ARG A 214 -10.69 0.02 -22.17
C ARG A 214 -12.16 -0.36 -22.36
N ARG A 215 -13.12 0.47 -22.02
CA ARG A 215 -14.54 0.18 -22.27
C ARG A 215 -14.83 -0.12 -23.75
N ARG A 216 -14.11 0.52 -24.67
CA ARG A 216 -14.22 0.24 -26.11
C ARG A 216 -13.69 -1.16 -26.43
N MET A 217 -12.55 -1.54 -25.85
CA MET A 217 -11.97 -2.87 -26.04
C MET A 217 -12.83 -3.97 -25.36
N LEU A 218 -13.51 -3.66 -24.26
CA LEU A 218 -14.41 -4.57 -23.57
C LEU A 218 -15.71 -4.82 -24.37
N ALA A 219 -16.18 -3.83 -25.13
CA ALA A 219 -17.37 -3.97 -25.97
C ALA A 219 -17.12 -4.84 -27.19
N ASP A 220 -15.87 -4.90 -27.65
CA ASP A 220 -15.43 -5.65 -28.85
C ASP A 220 -14.89 -7.06 -28.50
N GLN A 221 -14.93 -7.42 -27.21
CA GLN A 221 -14.41 -8.70 -26.73
C GLN A 221 -15.40 -9.81 -26.98
N ASP A 222 -14.91 -10.90 -27.57
CA ASP A 222 -15.67 -12.14 -27.76
C ASP A 222 -16.04 -12.75 -26.40
N THR A 223 -17.35 -12.89 -26.13
CA THR A 223 -17.89 -13.35 -24.83
C THR A 223 -17.82 -14.86 -24.63
N THR A 224 -17.23 -15.58 -25.58
CA THR A 224 -17.11 -17.04 -25.57
C THR A 224 -16.05 -17.60 -24.62
N LEU A 225 -15.17 -16.73 -24.06
CA LEU A 225 -14.13 -17.17 -23.13
C LEU A 225 -14.72 -17.67 -21.80
N PRO A 226 -14.29 -18.84 -21.32
CA PRO A 226 -14.82 -19.42 -20.08
C PRO A 226 -14.51 -18.52 -18.88
N ARG A 227 -15.56 -18.16 -18.14
CA ARG A 227 -15.42 -17.31 -16.93
C ARG A 227 -14.94 -18.17 -15.76
N GLU A 228 -13.75 -17.88 -15.26
CA GLU A 228 -13.24 -18.51 -14.04
C GLU A 228 -14.16 -18.24 -12.84
N SER A 229 -14.39 -19.28 -12.01
CA SER A 229 -15.21 -19.15 -10.81
C SER A 229 -14.52 -18.32 -9.74
N LEU A 230 -15.30 -17.70 -8.84
CA LEU A 230 -14.77 -16.95 -7.69
C LEU A 230 -13.84 -17.82 -6.84
N LYS A 231 -14.23 -19.08 -6.59
CA LYS A 231 -13.43 -20.05 -5.82
C LYS A 231 -12.08 -20.34 -6.48
N THR A 232 -12.04 -20.46 -7.80
CA THR A 232 -10.80 -20.70 -8.55
C THR A 232 -9.84 -19.52 -8.44
N ILE A 233 -10.35 -18.29 -8.60
CA ILE A 233 -9.56 -17.07 -8.48
C ILE A 233 -8.98 -16.92 -7.06
N LEU A 234 -9.81 -17.10 -6.01
CA LEU A 234 -9.35 -17.05 -4.63
C LEU A 234 -8.32 -18.14 -4.31
N LYS A 235 -8.53 -19.37 -4.79
CA LYS A 235 -7.56 -20.46 -4.60
C LYS A 235 -6.22 -20.13 -5.26
N ARG A 236 -6.24 -19.59 -6.49
CA ARG A 236 -5.00 -19.18 -7.20
C ARG A 236 -4.30 -18.02 -6.51
N LEU A 237 -5.04 -17.05 -5.98
CA LEU A 237 -4.48 -15.95 -5.20
C LEU A 237 -3.77 -16.39 -3.91
N LEU A 238 -4.22 -17.51 -3.31
CA LEU A 238 -3.60 -18.06 -2.08
C LEU A 238 -2.43 -19.01 -2.37
N VAL A 239 -2.34 -19.55 -3.57
CA VAL A 239 -1.29 -20.53 -3.94
C VAL A 239 -0.09 -19.84 -4.62
N LEU A 240 -0.29 -18.71 -5.31
CA LEU A 240 0.74 -17.88 -5.91
C LEU A 240 1.33 -16.93 -4.88
#